data_4ed488aa7d8ff5416c32838f5d3d9516
#
_entry.id   4ed488aa7d8ff5416c32838f5d3d9516
#
_cell.length_a   1.000
_cell.length_b   1.000
_cell.length_c   1.000
_cell.angle_alpha   90.00
_cell.angle_beta   90.00
_cell.angle_gamma   90.00
#
_symmetry.space_group_name_H-M   'P 1'
#
loop_
_entity.id
_entity.type
_entity.pdbx_description
1 polymer ?
#
loop_
_entity_poly.entity_id
_entity_poly.type
_entity_poly.pdbx_seq_one_letter_code
_entity_poly.pdbx_strand_id
1 'polypeptide(L)'
;MSSTDSRPISKSKNKSLLIKFLAIISIARWYNISLITISLYAIQIFIYENSFSFLIQEKGIHLHLYVLAIDLIIVGGYLINAFYDFEKDMINQPEKTYFNILVSKRSCLNIYILCNILGITLTFLINTKILIFSIFLIVALWIYSHKLRKKVLFGEISASFLTISFFLGIALFNLKFNLTLALFSTYIFTIDLTREIIKKMISLKGDLIVGEKSIPIYFGIKKSKYIIFFLMISSLLAILSLLPIVLNRSFSYYFILSFAVISFAIYLLHHAKTKTQFNKINTVYKFLIGLAIFSIVLY
;
A
#
# COMPACT_ATOMS: atom_id res chain seq x y z
N MET A 1 -44.39 -44.14 11.98
CA MET A 1 -44.56 -42.75 11.54
C MET A 1 -43.34 -41.95 11.99
N SER A 2 -42.35 -41.81 11.11
CA SER A 2 -41.12 -41.05 11.34
C SER A 2 -41.19 -39.82 10.46
N SER A 3 -41.35 -38.66 11.09
CA SER A 3 -41.29 -37.35 10.44
C SER A 3 -39.81 -37.01 10.15
N THR A 4 -39.44 -37.04 8.87
CA THR A 4 -38.15 -36.55 8.38
C THR A 4 -38.10 -35.04 8.48
N ASP A 5 -37.29 -34.55 9.44
CA ASP A 5 -37.01 -33.14 9.64
C ASP A 5 -36.06 -32.62 8.55
N SER A 6 -36.64 -32.07 7.48
CA SER A 6 -35.87 -31.44 6.38
C SER A 6 -35.46 -30.03 6.79
N ARG A 7 -34.33 -29.91 7.49
CA ARG A 7 -33.71 -28.59 7.77
C ARG A 7 -33.15 -28.00 6.48
N PRO A 8 -33.32 -26.70 6.25
CA PRO A 8 -32.93 -26.08 4.99
C PRO A 8 -31.41 -25.95 4.89
N ILE A 9 -30.77 -26.78 4.08
CA ILE A 9 -29.34 -26.79 3.74
C ILE A 9 -28.87 -25.46 3.10
N SER A 10 -29.82 -24.63 2.57
CA SER A 10 -29.51 -23.40 1.87
C SER A 10 -28.93 -22.27 2.77
N LYS A 11 -29.42 -22.12 3.99
CA LYS A 11 -28.95 -21.07 4.93
C LYS A 11 -27.51 -21.28 5.40
N SER A 12 -27.06 -22.51 5.53
CA SER A 12 -25.67 -22.83 5.93
C SER A 12 -24.66 -22.53 4.80
N LYS A 13 -25.03 -22.83 3.54
CA LYS A 13 -24.17 -22.66 2.37
C LYS A 13 -23.94 -21.18 2.05
N ASN A 14 -25.00 -20.35 2.12
CA ASN A 14 -24.92 -18.90 1.92
C ASN A 14 -24.10 -18.21 3.02
N LYS A 15 -24.22 -18.65 4.27
CA LYS A 15 -23.41 -18.12 5.38
C LYS A 15 -21.93 -18.42 5.19
N SER A 16 -21.61 -19.62 4.68
CA SER A 16 -20.23 -20.01 4.33
C SER A 16 -19.65 -19.18 3.17
N LEU A 17 -20.44 -18.85 2.15
CA LEU A 17 -20.01 -18.01 1.02
C LEU A 17 -19.75 -16.56 1.46
N LEU A 18 -20.63 -15.99 2.27
CA LEU A 18 -20.46 -14.62 2.82
C LEU A 18 -19.18 -14.51 3.64
N ILE A 19 -18.90 -15.50 4.50
CA ILE A 19 -17.69 -15.52 5.32
C ILE A 19 -16.42 -15.60 4.43
N LYS A 20 -16.44 -16.42 3.37
CA LYS A 20 -15.33 -16.50 2.42
C LYS A 20 -15.12 -15.18 1.66
N PHE A 21 -16.20 -14.52 1.25
CA PHE A 21 -16.13 -13.22 0.58
C PHE A 21 -15.53 -12.14 1.50
N LEU A 22 -16.00 -12.07 2.75
CA LEU A 22 -15.43 -11.16 3.75
C LEU A 22 -13.94 -11.45 4.04
N ALA A 23 -13.56 -12.73 4.04
CA ALA A 23 -12.17 -13.13 4.18
C ALA A 23 -11.30 -12.62 3.02
N ILE A 24 -11.77 -12.73 1.77
CA ILE A 24 -11.06 -12.22 0.58
C ILE A 24 -10.89 -10.70 0.67
N ILE A 25 -11.95 -9.97 1.01
CA ILE A 25 -11.92 -8.50 1.21
C ILE A 25 -10.90 -8.11 2.28
N SER A 26 -10.85 -8.87 3.37
CA SER A 26 -9.87 -8.65 4.47
C SER A 26 -8.44 -8.90 4.00
N ILE A 27 -8.18 -9.98 3.25
CA ILE A 27 -6.86 -10.30 2.67
C ILE A 27 -6.44 -9.20 1.68
N ALA A 28 -7.35 -8.73 0.84
CA ALA A 28 -7.13 -7.66 -0.12
C ALA A 28 -6.86 -6.30 0.53
N ARG A 29 -7.04 -6.17 1.86
CA ARG A 29 -6.84 -4.92 2.62
C ARG A 29 -7.62 -3.75 2.00
N TRP A 30 -8.93 -3.95 1.84
CA TRP A 30 -9.85 -3.02 1.18
C TRP A 30 -9.67 -1.54 1.56
N TYR A 31 -9.34 -1.26 2.83
CA TYR A 31 -9.08 0.10 3.31
C TYR A 31 -7.86 0.76 2.64
N ASN A 32 -6.80 -0.01 2.32
CA ASN A 32 -5.65 0.52 1.58
C ASN A 32 -6.02 0.81 0.12
N ILE A 33 -6.82 -0.06 -0.50
CA ILE A 33 -7.31 0.13 -1.87
C ILE A 33 -8.15 1.41 -1.92
N SER A 34 -9.11 1.59 -1.02
CA SER A 34 -9.92 2.80 -0.94
C SER A 34 -9.08 4.07 -0.79
N LEU A 35 -8.01 4.03 0.01
CA LEU A 35 -7.10 5.18 0.14
C LEU A 35 -6.36 5.47 -1.17
N ILE A 36 -5.92 4.45 -1.90
CA ILE A 36 -5.27 4.63 -3.21
C ILE A 36 -6.27 5.17 -4.23
N THR A 37 -7.46 4.60 -4.32
CA THR A 37 -8.55 5.10 -5.17
C THR A 37 -8.82 6.59 -4.92
N ILE A 38 -9.01 6.98 -3.65
CA ILE A 38 -9.23 8.39 -3.27
C ILE A 38 -8.03 9.24 -3.69
N SER A 39 -6.79 8.77 -3.47
CA SER A 39 -5.59 9.53 -3.82
C SER A 39 -5.46 9.77 -5.32
N LEU A 40 -5.78 8.78 -6.17
CA LEU A 40 -5.72 8.91 -7.63
C LEU A 40 -6.73 9.93 -8.14
N TYR A 41 -7.97 9.91 -7.64
CA TYR A 41 -8.97 10.94 -7.98
C TYR A 41 -8.57 12.32 -7.45
N ALA A 42 -8.10 12.41 -6.21
CA ALA A 42 -7.66 13.67 -5.63
C ALA A 42 -6.49 14.29 -6.40
N ILE A 43 -5.48 13.49 -6.77
CA ILE A 43 -4.35 13.95 -7.60
C ILE A 43 -4.86 14.49 -8.94
N GLN A 44 -5.78 13.78 -9.59
CA GLN A 44 -6.31 14.20 -10.89
C GLN A 44 -7.07 15.52 -10.81
N ILE A 45 -7.88 15.71 -9.76
CA ILE A 45 -8.71 16.91 -9.62
C ILE A 45 -7.87 18.07 -9.10
N PHE A 46 -7.11 17.89 -8.04
CA PHE A 46 -6.45 19.00 -7.34
C PHE A 46 -5.03 19.28 -7.86
N ILE A 47 -4.17 18.27 -8.04
CA ILE A 47 -2.78 18.48 -8.50
C ILE A 47 -2.70 18.74 -10.00
N TYR A 48 -3.53 18.08 -10.81
CA TYR A 48 -3.63 18.35 -12.24
C TYR A 48 -4.67 19.43 -12.58
N GLU A 49 -5.30 20.02 -11.54
CA GLU A 49 -6.22 21.17 -11.65
C GLU A 49 -7.38 20.94 -12.62
N ASN A 50 -7.94 19.73 -12.62
CA ASN A 50 -9.13 19.42 -13.41
C ASN A 50 -10.39 19.79 -12.63
N SER A 51 -11.43 20.27 -13.33
CA SER A 51 -12.75 20.46 -12.71
C SER A 51 -13.44 19.13 -12.43
N PHE A 52 -14.40 19.11 -11.49
CA PHE A 52 -15.22 17.91 -11.24
C PHE A 52 -16.01 17.45 -12.48
N SER A 53 -16.37 18.36 -13.39
CA SER A 53 -16.99 18.02 -14.66
C SER A 53 -16.10 17.17 -15.58
N PHE A 54 -14.78 17.19 -15.38
CA PHE A 54 -13.86 16.30 -16.09
C PHE A 54 -14.22 14.81 -15.90
N LEU A 55 -14.74 14.43 -14.73
CA LEU A 55 -15.05 13.03 -14.41
C LEU A 55 -16.15 12.43 -15.31
N ILE A 56 -17.05 13.27 -15.85
CA ILE A 56 -18.13 12.81 -16.75
C ILE A 56 -17.78 12.93 -18.23
N GLN A 57 -16.61 13.49 -18.57
CA GLN A 57 -16.11 13.58 -19.93
C GLN A 57 -15.47 12.25 -20.39
N GLU A 58 -15.20 12.09 -21.66
CA GLU A 58 -14.55 10.90 -22.21
C GLU A 58 -13.23 10.55 -21.54
N LYS A 59 -12.37 11.55 -21.31
CA LYS A 59 -11.11 11.36 -20.55
C LYS A 59 -11.35 10.94 -19.10
N GLY A 60 -12.43 11.41 -18.49
CA GLY A 60 -12.86 10.99 -17.16
C GLY A 60 -13.27 9.51 -17.12
N ILE A 61 -13.96 9.04 -18.17
CA ILE A 61 -14.29 7.61 -18.30
C ILE A 61 -13.01 6.77 -18.34
N HIS A 62 -11.99 7.19 -19.12
CA HIS A 62 -10.69 6.51 -19.14
C HIS A 62 -10.00 6.55 -17.76
N LEU A 63 -10.16 7.63 -16.98
CA LEU A 63 -9.68 7.68 -15.60
C LEU A 63 -10.38 6.64 -14.73
N HIS A 64 -11.69 6.48 -14.82
CA HIS A 64 -12.41 5.46 -14.06
C HIS A 64 -11.94 4.04 -14.41
N LEU A 65 -11.74 3.76 -15.72
CA LEU A 65 -11.19 2.48 -16.17
C LEU A 65 -9.76 2.27 -15.61
N TYR A 66 -8.92 3.32 -15.62
CA TYR A 66 -7.57 3.28 -15.07
C TYR A 66 -7.58 2.98 -13.56
N VAL A 67 -8.38 3.72 -12.78
CA VAL A 67 -8.47 3.52 -11.33
C VAL A 67 -8.96 2.12 -11.00
N LEU A 68 -10.03 1.65 -11.67
CA LEU A 68 -10.54 0.29 -11.47
C LEU A 68 -9.50 -0.78 -11.84
N ALA A 69 -8.75 -0.59 -12.92
CA ALA A 69 -7.69 -1.51 -13.33
C ALA A 69 -6.57 -1.58 -12.28
N ILE A 70 -6.13 -0.43 -11.76
CA ILE A 70 -5.12 -0.35 -10.70
C ILE A 70 -5.63 -1.02 -9.42
N ASP A 71 -6.87 -0.78 -9.02
CA ASP A 71 -7.46 -1.41 -7.84
C ASP A 71 -7.48 -2.94 -7.97
N LEU A 72 -7.84 -3.48 -9.14
CA LEU A 72 -7.79 -4.92 -9.41
C LEU A 72 -6.37 -5.47 -9.34
N ILE A 73 -5.39 -4.78 -9.92
CA ILE A 73 -3.97 -5.19 -9.89
C ILE A 73 -3.45 -5.19 -8.44
N ILE A 74 -3.84 -4.21 -7.63
CA ILE A 74 -3.47 -4.13 -6.21
C ILE A 74 -4.12 -5.26 -5.41
N VAL A 75 -5.40 -5.57 -5.64
CA VAL A 75 -6.07 -6.75 -5.06
C VAL A 75 -5.28 -8.00 -5.38
N GLY A 76 -4.91 -8.20 -6.65
CA GLY A 76 -4.04 -9.29 -7.08
C GLY A 76 -2.70 -9.30 -6.31
N GLY A 77 -2.07 -8.14 -6.18
CA GLY A 77 -0.82 -7.97 -5.41
C GLY A 77 -0.95 -8.39 -3.94
N TYR A 78 -2.04 -8.03 -3.26
CA TYR A 78 -2.28 -8.48 -1.88
C TYR A 78 -2.55 -9.98 -1.79
N LEU A 79 -3.29 -10.55 -2.74
CA LEU A 79 -3.59 -11.98 -2.76
C LEU A 79 -2.33 -12.83 -3.01
N ILE A 80 -1.49 -12.46 -3.97
CA ILE A 80 -0.24 -13.19 -4.23
C ILE A 80 0.74 -13.03 -3.07
N ASN A 81 0.77 -11.86 -2.42
CA ASN A 81 1.56 -11.64 -1.23
C ASN A 81 1.10 -12.54 -0.07
N ALA A 82 -0.21 -12.59 0.19
CA ALA A 82 -0.79 -13.48 1.22
C ALA A 82 -0.53 -14.97 0.93
N PHE A 83 -0.51 -15.35 -0.35
CA PHE A 83 -0.18 -16.73 -0.76
C PHE A 83 1.24 -17.13 -0.34
N TYR A 84 2.23 -16.23 -0.51
CA TYR A 84 3.62 -16.49 -0.12
C TYR A 84 3.90 -16.29 1.37
N ASP A 85 3.09 -15.48 2.07
CA ASP A 85 3.30 -15.08 3.46
C ASP A 85 2.57 -15.93 4.48
N PHE A 86 1.78 -16.86 4.05
CA PHE A 86 0.89 -17.64 4.91
C PHE A 86 1.57 -18.18 6.18
N GLU A 87 2.72 -18.83 6.03
CA GLU A 87 3.45 -19.43 7.16
C GLU A 87 4.01 -18.35 8.13
N LYS A 88 4.52 -17.26 7.59
CA LYS A 88 5.03 -16.14 8.36
C LYS A 88 3.95 -15.43 9.16
N ASP A 89 2.81 -15.19 8.53
CA ASP A 89 1.69 -14.50 9.15
C ASP A 89 1.08 -15.33 10.29
N MET A 90 1.06 -16.66 10.16
CA MET A 90 0.67 -17.57 11.24
C MET A 90 1.51 -17.39 12.51
N ILE A 91 2.79 -17.06 12.36
CA ILE A 91 3.70 -16.87 13.49
C ILE A 91 3.59 -15.45 14.08
N ASN A 92 3.54 -14.44 13.19
CA ASN A 92 3.59 -13.04 13.60
C ASN A 92 2.24 -12.48 14.08
N GLN A 93 1.14 -12.93 13.48
CA GLN A 93 -0.21 -12.41 13.72
C GLN A 93 -1.27 -13.51 13.53
N PRO A 94 -1.30 -14.54 14.39
CA PRO A 94 -2.20 -15.69 14.26
C PRO A 94 -3.69 -15.28 14.22
N GLU A 95 -4.08 -14.27 15.00
CA GLU A 95 -5.46 -13.78 15.04
C GLU A 95 -5.93 -13.18 13.70
N LYS A 96 -5.03 -12.52 12.96
CA LYS A 96 -5.34 -11.94 11.64
C LYS A 96 -5.30 -12.97 10.52
N THR A 97 -4.62 -14.08 10.74
CA THR A 97 -4.46 -15.17 9.76
C THR A 97 -5.69 -16.08 9.72
N TYR A 98 -6.60 -15.95 10.68
CA TYR A 98 -7.84 -16.73 10.71
C TYR A 98 -8.62 -16.65 9.39
N PHE A 99 -8.69 -15.46 8.78
CA PHE A 99 -9.34 -15.28 7.48
C PHE A 99 -8.61 -16.00 6.35
N ASN A 100 -7.29 -16.09 6.39
CA ASN A 100 -6.50 -16.82 5.38
C ASN A 100 -6.74 -18.34 5.44
N ILE A 101 -7.11 -18.87 6.60
CA ILE A 101 -7.48 -20.28 6.76
C ILE A 101 -8.79 -20.60 6.04
N LEU A 102 -9.71 -19.63 5.96
CA LEU A 102 -11.02 -19.78 5.31
C LEU A 102 -10.95 -19.74 3.79
N VAL A 103 -9.86 -19.22 3.22
CA VAL A 103 -9.65 -19.13 1.76
C VAL A 103 -8.50 -20.04 1.35
N SER A 104 -8.79 -21.02 0.46
CA SER A 104 -7.76 -21.94 0.00
C SER A 104 -6.68 -21.23 -0.82
N LYS A 105 -5.43 -21.72 -0.76
CA LYS A 105 -4.31 -21.22 -1.59
C LYS A 105 -4.68 -21.21 -3.08
N ARG A 106 -5.42 -22.23 -3.57
CA ARG A 106 -5.89 -22.31 -4.95
C ARG A 106 -6.89 -21.21 -5.29
N SER A 107 -7.81 -20.88 -4.37
CA SER A 107 -8.77 -19.78 -4.57
C SER A 107 -8.05 -18.42 -4.61
N CYS A 108 -7.07 -18.18 -3.75
CA CYS A 108 -6.24 -16.96 -3.80
C CYS A 108 -5.56 -16.81 -5.16
N LEU A 109 -4.97 -17.89 -5.69
CA LEU A 109 -4.28 -17.86 -6.98
C LEU A 109 -5.25 -17.62 -8.15
N ASN A 110 -6.41 -18.27 -8.14
CA ASN A 110 -7.41 -18.08 -9.19
C ASN A 110 -7.94 -16.64 -9.23
N ILE A 111 -8.22 -16.05 -8.05
CA ILE A 111 -8.69 -14.66 -7.96
C ILE A 111 -7.56 -13.70 -8.36
N TYR A 112 -6.30 -13.97 -7.98
CA TYR A 112 -5.14 -13.22 -8.45
C TYR A 112 -5.06 -13.17 -9.98
N ILE A 113 -5.16 -14.33 -10.64
CA ILE A 113 -5.13 -14.41 -12.11
C ILE A 113 -6.30 -13.63 -12.72
N LEU A 114 -7.51 -13.82 -12.21
CA LEU A 114 -8.70 -13.14 -12.70
C LEU A 114 -8.57 -11.61 -12.58
N CYS A 115 -8.14 -11.11 -11.44
CA CYS A 115 -7.94 -9.66 -11.20
C CYS A 115 -6.92 -9.07 -12.19
N ASN A 116 -5.81 -9.78 -12.43
CA ASN A 116 -4.79 -9.29 -13.37
C ASN A 116 -5.28 -9.32 -14.83
N ILE A 117 -6.00 -10.38 -15.26
CA ILE A 117 -6.59 -10.43 -16.61
C ILE A 117 -7.57 -9.27 -16.80
N LEU A 118 -8.47 -9.04 -15.84
CA LEU A 118 -9.42 -7.93 -15.91
C LEU A 118 -8.69 -6.58 -15.91
N GLY A 119 -7.67 -6.39 -15.06
CA GLY A 119 -6.85 -5.17 -15.02
C GLY A 119 -6.17 -4.89 -16.36
N ILE A 120 -5.55 -5.90 -16.99
CA ILE A 120 -4.93 -5.78 -18.31
C ILE A 120 -5.98 -5.43 -19.37
N THR A 121 -7.13 -6.08 -19.36
CA THR A 121 -8.22 -5.81 -20.33
C THR A 121 -8.69 -4.36 -20.23
N LEU A 122 -8.91 -3.85 -19.01
CA LEU A 122 -9.32 -2.47 -18.80
C LEU A 122 -8.25 -1.47 -19.29
N THR A 123 -6.97 -1.72 -19.00
CA THR A 123 -5.88 -0.82 -19.43
C THR A 123 -5.64 -0.87 -20.94
N PHE A 124 -5.89 -1.99 -21.59
CA PHE A 124 -5.87 -2.11 -23.05
C PHE A 124 -6.87 -1.17 -23.74
N LEU A 125 -8.04 -0.94 -23.14
CA LEU A 125 -9.06 -0.03 -23.63
C LEU A 125 -8.67 1.46 -23.49
N ILE A 126 -7.64 1.80 -22.72
CA ILE A 126 -7.20 3.18 -22.49
C ILE A 126 -6.13 3.58 -23.49
N ASN A 127 -4.94 3.02 -23.38
CA ASN A 127 -3.85 3.21 -24.34
C ASN A 127 -2.67 2.24 -24.04
N THR A 128 -1.79 2.10 -25.04
CA THR A 128 -0.65 1.18 -24.97
C THR A 128 0.34 1.51 -23.84
N LYS A 129 0.55 2.79 -23.50
CA LYS A 129 1.50 3.20 -22.44
C LYS A 129 1.01 2.74 -21.06
N ILE A 130 -0.29 2.92 -20.78
CA ILE A 130 -0.91 2.46 -19.55
C ILE A 130 -0.95 0.94 -19.48
N LEU A 131 -1.20 0.27 -20.60
CA LEU A 131 -1.12 -1.19 -20.68
C LEU A 131 0.26 -1.71 -20.31
N ILE A 132 1.33 -1.18 -20.91
CA ILE A 132 2.73 -1.56 -20.62
C ILE A 132 3.06 -1.32 -19.14
N PHE A 133 2.65 -0.16 -18.62
CA PHE A 133 2.84 0.18 -17.21
C PHE A 133 2.12 -0.82 -16.28
N SER A 134 0.90 -1.21 -16.60
CA SER A 134 0.13 -2.18 -15.81
C SER A 134 0.75 -3.59 -15.84
N ILE A 135 1.23 -4.03 -16.99
CA ILE A 135 1.99 -5.30 -17.10
C ILE A 135 3.26 -5.22 -16.24
N PHE A 136 4.00 -4.11 -16.31
CA PHE A 136 5.17 -3.89 -15.46
C PHE A 136 4.81 -3.97 -13.97
N LEU A 137 3.71 -3.34 -13.53
CA LEU A 137 3.27 -3.41 -12.13
C LEU A 137 2.92 -4.83 -11.68
N ILE A 138 2.20 -5.59 -12.50
CA ILE A 138 1.83 -6.98 -12.20
C ILE A 138 3.09 -7.83 -12.01
N VAL A 139 4.05 -7.71 -12.94
CA VAL A 139 5.33 -8.43 -12.86
C VAL A 139 6.13 -7.99 -11.63
N ALA A 140 6.19 -6.68 -11.35
CA ALA A 140 6.91 -6.13 -10.20
C ALA A 140 6.31 -6.61 -8.87
N LEU A 141 4.98 -6.62 -8.72
CA LEU A 141 4.26 -7.15 -7.55
C LEU A 141 4.51 -8.65 -7.36
N TRP A 142 4.53 -9.42 -8.45
CA TRP A 142 4.83 -10.85 -8.38
C TRP A 142 6.28 -11.11 -7.96
N ILE A 143 7.27 -10.43 -8.61
CA ILE A 143 8.70 -10.56 -8.28
C ILE A 143 8.94 -10.12 -6.82
N TYR A 144 8.30 -9.04 -6.38
CA TYR A 144 8.35 -8.59 -4.99
C TYR A 144 7.91 -9.69 -4.04
N SER A 145 6.70 -10.23 -4.24
CA SER A 145 6.13 -11.24 -3.35
C SER A 145 6.92 -12.56 -3.36
N HIS A 146 7.40 -12.99 -4.54
CA HIS A 146 8.13 -14.24 -4.71
C HIS A 146 9.58 -14.18 -4.21
N LYS A 147 10.31 -13.09 -4.53
CA LYS A 147 11.79 -13.08 -4.40
C LYS A 147 12.36 -11.88 -3.64
N LEU A 148 11.96 -10.64 -4.01
CA LEU A 148 12.62 -9.43 -3.49
C LEU A 148 12.39 -9.23 -2.01
N ARG A 149 11.20 -9.52 -1.52
CA ARG A 149 10.81 -9.37 -0.13
C ARG A 149 11.74 -10.09 0.87
N LYS A 150 12.34 -11.21 0.46
CA LYS A 150 13.27 -12.01 1.27
C LYS A 150 14.70 -11.49 1.25
N LYS A 151 15.01 -10.47 0.43
CA LYS A 151 16.35 -9.91 0.28
C LYS A 151 16.50 -8.64 1.12
N VAL A 152 17.61 -8.53 1.84
CA VAL A 152 17.98 -7.34 2.62
C VAL A 152 18.00 -6.11 1.72
N LEU A 153 17.46 -4.99 2.19
CA LEU A 153 17.32 -3.71 1.50
C LEU A 153 16.34 -3.75 0.32
N PHE A 154 16.46 -4.73 -0.57
CA PHE A 154 15.58 -4.83 -1.73
C PHE A 154 14.11 -5.06 -1.35
N GLY A 155 13.84 -5.78 -0.26
CA GLY A 155 12.47 -6.01 0.23
C GLY A 155 11.79 -4.72 0.65
N GLU A 156 12.47 -3.93 1.48
CA GLU A 156 11.93 -2.68 2.00
C GLU A 156 11.83 -1.59 0.93
N ILE A 157 12.89 -1.42 0.11
CA ILE A 157 12.92 -0.44 -0.97
C ILE A 157 11.85 -0.75 -2.03
N SER A 158 11.74 -2.01 -2.48
CA SER A 158 10.75 -2.37 -3.49
C SER A 158 9.31 -2.26 -2.99
N ALA A 159 9.03 -2.53 -1.70
CA ALA A 159 7.71 -2.28 -1.12
C ALA A 159 7.31 -0.82 -1.24
N SER A 160 8.19 0.09 -0.81
CA SER A 160 7.92 1.53 -0.85
C SER A 160 7.91 2.09 -2.28
N PHE A 161 8.74 1.53 -3.19
CA PHE A 161 8.68 1.88 -4.60
C PHE A 161 7.35 1.49 -5.24
N LEU A 162 6.83 0.30 -4.93
CA LEU A 162 5.51 -0.14 -5.38
C LEU A 162 4.40 0.77 -4.86
N THR A 163 4.51 1.27 -3.62
CA THR A 163 3.54 2.21 -3.05
C THR A 163 3.47 3.51 -3.85
N ILE A 164 4.60 4.08 -4.28
CA ILE A 164 4.62 5.32 -5.07
C ILE A 164 4.37 5.09 -6.56
N SER A 165 4.50 3.87 -7.06
CA SER A 165 4.32 3.56 -8.48
C SER A 165 2.93 3.93 -9.00
N PHE A 166 1.91 3.91 -8.14
CA PHE A 166 0.56 4.33 -8.50
C PHE A 166 0.48 5.83 -8.83
N PHE A 167 1.26 6.67 -8.15
CA PHE A 167 1.39 8.10 -8.45
C PHE A 167 2.15 8.34 -9.76
N LEU A 168 3.17 7.51 -10.06
CA LEU A 168 3.84 7.55 -11.36
C LEU A 168 2.89 7.15 -12.49
N GLY A 169 2.01 6.18 -12.26
CA GLY A 169 1.01 5.75 -13.22
C GLY A 169 0.01 6.85 -13.59
N ILE A 170 -0.43 7.68 -12.64
CA ILE A 170 -1.31 8.80 -12.97
C ILE A 170 -0.57 9.93 -13.71
N ALA A 171 0.73 10.11 -13.48
CA ALA A 171 1.56 11.00 -14.28
C ALA A 171 1.67 10.51 -15.73
N LEU A 172 1.84 9.20 -15.95
CA LEU A 172 1.81 8.57 -17.27
C LEU A 172 0.44 8.69 -17.95
N PHE A 173 -0.64 8.58 -17.20
CA PHE A 173 -2.01 8.77 -17.70
C PHE A 173 -2.19 10.17 -18.29
N ASN A 174 -1.70 11.20 -17.59
CA ASN A 174 -1.79 12.59 -18.04
C ASN A 174 -0.75 12.97 -19.09
N LEU A 175 0.31 12.16 -19.29
CA LEU A 175 1.47 12.48 -20.14
C LEU A 175 2.09 13.84 -19.81
N LYS A 176 1.96 14.29 -18.58
CA LYS A 176 2.43 15.60 -18.11
C LYS A 176 3.23 15.44 -16.83
N PHE A 177 4.48 15.87 -16.85
CA PHE A 177 5.29 15.95 -15.64
C PHE A 177 4.74 17.05 -14.72
N ASN A 178 4.56 16.70 -13.44
CA ASN A 178 4.16 17.64 -12.39
C ASN A 178 5.18 17.57 -11.26
N LEU A 179 5.89 18.68 -11.02
CA LEU A 179 6.93 18.76 -10.01
C LEU A 179 6.40 18.53 -8.60
N THR A 180 5.21 19.09 -8.29
CA THR A 180 4.58 18.88 -6.98
C THR A 180 4.32 17.39 -6.75
N LEU A 181 3.77 16.68 -7.74
CA LEU A 181 3.51 15.25 -7.64
C LEU A 181 4.80 14.45 -7.48
N ALA A 182 5.88 14.82 -8.18
CA ALA A 182 7.18 14.15 -8.08
C ALA A 182 7.78 14.30 -6.68
N LEU A 183 7.79 15.53 -6.13
CA LEU A 183 8.30 15.80 -4.79
C LEU A 183 7.39 15.18 -3.71
N PHE A 184 6.08 15.22 -3.89
CA PHE A 184 5.14 14.54 -3.00
C PHE A 184 5.35 13.03 -3.00
N SER A 185 5.55 12.42 -4.17
CA SER A 185 5.89 10.98 -4.29
C SER A 185 7.20 10.64 -3.59
N THR A 186 8.22 11.51 -3.69
CA THR A 186 9.50 11.35 -2.98
C THR A 186 9.30 11.40 -1.47
N TYR A 187 8.50 12.35 -0.97
CA TYR A 187 8.14 12.43 0.43
C TYR A 187 7.40 11.16 0.89
N ILE A 188 6.38 10.71 0.17
CA ILE A 188 5.65 9.46 0.50
C ILE A 188 6.59 8.26 0.49
N PHE A 189 7.51 8.17 -0.48
CA PHE A 189 8.51 7.11 -0.53
C PHE A 189 9.37 7.06 0.74
N THR A 190 9.89 8.20 1.19
CA THR A 190 10.77 8.25 2.37
C THR A 190 10.04 7.88 3.66
N ILE A 191 8.80 8.34 3.85
CA ILE A 191 8.01 8.00 5.03
C ILE A 191 7.53 6.54 5.00
N ASP A 192 7.16 6.00 3.84
CA ASP A 192 6.76 4.59 3.73
C ASP A 192 7.96 3.65 3.90
N LEU A 193 9.13 3.97 3.32
CA LEU A 193 10.36 3.21 3.52
C LEU A 193 10.78 3.18 5.00
N THR A 194 10.70 4.32 5.68
CA THR A 194 10.91 4.41 7.13
C THR A 194 9.97 3.44 7.87
N ARG A 195 8.70 3.46 7.52
CA ARG A 195 7.67 2.60 8.11
C ARG A 195 7.90 1.12 7.81
N GLU A 196 8.31 0.76 6.58
CA GLU A 196 8.61 -0.63 6.22
C GLU A 196 9.75 -1.20 7.09
N ILE A 197 10.83 -0.43 7.32
CA ILE A 197 11.92 -0.88 8.19
C ILE A 197 11.46 -1.02 9.65
N ILE A 198 10.63 -0.08 10.15
CA ILE A 198 10.06 -0.16 11.51
C ILE A 198 9.18 -1.41 11.65
N LYS A 199 8.38 -1.75 10.64
CA LYS A 199 7.57 -2.99 10.61
C LYS A 199 8.44 -4.23 10.72
N LYS A 200 9.60 -4.26 10.05
CA LYS A 200 10.58 -5.35 10.16
C LYS A 200 11.18 -5.44 11.57
N MET A 201 11.38 -4.34 12.27
CA MET A 201 11.79 -4.37 13.69
C MET A 201 10.69 -4.95 14.60
N ILE A 202 9.42 -4.71 14.28
CA ILE A 202 8.28 -5.24 15.02
C ILE A 202 8.10 -6.76 14.78
N SER A 203 8.33 -7.23 13.54
CA SER A 203 8.14 -8.63 13.10
C SER A 203 9.38 -9.52 13.23
N LEU A 204 10.43 -9.04 13.87
CA LEU A 204 11.77 -9.65 13.89
C LEU A 204 11.77 -11.14 14.28
N LYS A 205 10.94 -11.55 15.26
CA LYS A 205 10.86 -12.96 15.69
C LYS A 205 10.34 -13.87 14.57
N GLY A 206 9.24 -13.50 13.91
CA GLY A 206 8.67 -14.30 12.83
C GLY A 206 9.53 -14.29 11.57
N ASP A 207 10.19 -13.17 11.28
CA ASP A 207 11.13 -13.06 10.17
C ASP A 207 12.33 -14.00 10.34
N LEU A 208 12.86 -14.11 11.58
CA LEU A 208 13.94 -15.05 11.92
C LEU A 208 13.52 -16.51 11.74
N ILE A 209 12.33 -16.90 12.21
CA ILE A 209 11.85 -18.29 12.15
C ILE A 209 11.66 -18.73 10.68
N VAL A 210 11.15 -17.84 9.81
CA VAL A 210 10.93 -18.14 8.38
C VAL A 210 12.19 -17.95 7.53
N GLY A 211 13.31 -17.52 8.14
CA GLY A 211 14.59 -17.33 7.44
C GLY A 211 14.61 -16.12 6.52
N GLU A 212 13.73 -15.12 6.72
CA GLU A 212 13.79 -13.87 5.99
C GLU A 212 15.03 -13.06 6.40
N LYS A 213 15.66 -12.43 5.40
CA LYS A 213 16.79 -11.53 5.60
C LYS A 213 16.30 -10.09 5.50
N SER A 214 15.91 -9.50 6.64
CA SER A 214 15.52 -8.09 6.74
C SER A 214 16.66 -7.21 7.25
N ILE A 215 16.53 -5.87 7.08
CA ILE A 215 17.52 -4.90 7.58
C ILE A 215 17.85 -5.13 9.07
N PRO A 216 16.88 -5.25 10.00
CA PRO A 216 17.21 -5.46 11.41
C PRO A 216 17.81 -6.82 11.72
N ILE A 217 17.54 -7.86 10.93
CA ILE A 217 18.17 -9.17 11.09
C ILE A 217 19.64 -9.14 10.66
N TYR A 218 19.92 -8.48 9.53
CA TYR A 218 21.26 -8.47 8.94
C TYR A 218 22.20 -7.46 9.62
N PHE A 219 21.74 -6.24 9.88
CA PHE A 219 22.54 -5.15 10.43
C PHE A 219 22.40 -5.00 11.96
N GLY A 220 21.43 -5.68 12.58
CA GLY A 220 21.07 -5.54 13.98
C GLY A 220 20.24 -4.28 14.27
N ILE A 221 19.62 -4.25 15.47
CA ILE A 221 18.68 -3.18 15.89
C ILE A 221 19.35 -1.81 15.90
N LYS A 222 20.58 -1.71 16.41
CA LYS A 222 21.30 -0.43 16.55
C LYS A 222 21.55 0.25 15.20
N LYS A 223 22.11 -0.47 14.23
CA LYS A 223 22.36 0.06 12.89
C LYS A 223 21.05 0.37 12.14
N SER A 224 20.03 -0.45 12.30
CA SER A 224 18.70 -0.20 11.73
C SER A 224 18.09 1.11 12.24
N LYS A 225 18.27 1.47 13.51
CA LYS A 225 17.85 2.77 14.05
C LYS A 225 18.57 3.94 13.38
N TYR A 226 19.86 3.79 13.07
CA TYR A 226 20.59 4.83 12.32
C TYR A 226 20.04 4.97 10.89
N ILE A 227 19.76 3.86 10.20
CA ILE A 227 19.15 3.91 8.87
C ILE A 227 17.79 4.62 8.91
N ILE A 228 16.94 4.27 9.89
CA ILE A 228 15.64 4.92 10.11
C ILE A 228 15.83 6.41 10.38
N PHE A 229 16.79 6.80 11.22
CA PHE A 229 17.09 8.20 11.52
C PHE A 229 17.43 8.99 10.24
N PHE A 230 18.33 8.46 9.40
CA PHE A 230 18.67 9.12 8.13
C PHE A 230 17.49 9.24 7.18
N LEU A 231 16.60 8.23 7.11
CA LEU A 231 15.37 8.30 6.32
C LEU A 231 14.39 9.35 6.88
N MET A 232 14.30 9.49 8.20
CA MET A 232 13.50 10.55 8.82
C MET A 232 14.04 11.94 8.45
N ILE A 233 15.36 12.14 8.47
CA ILE A 233 15.99 13.39 7.99
C ILE A 233 15.70 13.60 6.49
N SER A 234 15.81 12.57 5.66
CA SER A 234 15.45 12.67 4.23
C SER A 234 13.98 13.07 4.03
N SER A 235 13.07 12.59 4.89
CA SER A 235 11.66 13.02 4.87
C SER A 235 11.51 14.51 5.20
N LEU A 236 12.25 15.02 6.18
CA LEU A 236 12.26 16.46 6.51
C LEU A 236 12.82 17.31 5.36
N LEU A 237 13.88 16.85 4.68
CA LEU A 237 14.42 17.52 3.50
C LEU A 237 13.41 17.52 2.34
N ALA A 238 12.68 16.42 2.12
CA ALA A 238 11.61 16.36 1.12
C ALA A 238 10.49 17.36 1.43
N ILE A 239 10.11 17.54 2.71
CA ILE A 239 9.16 18.58 3.13
C ILE A 239 9.69 19.99 2.81
N LEU A 240 10.95 20.26 3.16
CA LEU A 240 11.56 21.56 2.89
C LEU A 240 11.62 21.88 1.39
N SER A 241 11.78 20.88 0.52
CA SER A 241 11.74 21.05 -0.93
C SER A 241 10.32 21.31 -1.46
N LEU A 242 9.29 20.78 -0.80
CA LEU A 242 7.88 20.97 -1.17
C LEU A 242 7.33 22.32 -0.69
N LEU A 243 7.70 22.75 0.51
CA LEU A 243 7.13 23.95 1.14
C LEU A 243 7.14 25.18 0.23
N PRO A 244 8.25 25.57 -0.45
CA PRO A 244 8.26 26.75 -1.32
C PRO A 244 7.22 26.71 -2.44
N ILE A 245 6.88 25.51 -2.94
CA ILE A 245 5.94 25.32 -4.03
C ILE A 245 4.50 25.42 -3.56
N VAL A 246 4.23 24.97 -2.33
CA VAL A 246 2.86 24.86 -1.81
C VAL A 246 2.54 25.88 -0.70
N LEU A 247 3.46 26.80 -0.40
CA LEU A 247 3.34 27.72 0.75
C LEU A 247 2.07 28.57 0.71
N ASN A 248 1.66 28.98 -0.50
CA ASN A 248 0.47 29.80 -0.72
C ASN A 248 -0.84 28.99 -0.79
N ARG A 249 -0.76 27.67 -0.58
CA ARG A 249 -1.92 26.76 -0.60
C ARG A 249 -2.14 26.17 0.79
N SER A 250 -3.38 25.87 1.13
CA SER A 250 -3.72 25.24 2.42
C SER A 250 -3.06 23.86 2.59
N PHE A 251 -2.61 23.24 1.51
CA PHE A 251 -1.81 22.02 1.50
C PHE A 251 -0.53 22.14 2.33
N SER A 252 0.06 23.34 2.45
CA SER A 252 1.26 23.59 3.26
C SER A 252 1.08 23.26 4.75
N TYR A 253 -0.13 23.44 5.31
CA TYR A 253 -0.40 23.13 6.71
C TYR A 253 -0.14 21.66 7.05
N TYR A 254 -0.43 20.75 6.12
CA TYR A 254 -0.10 19.35 6.30
C TYR A 254 1.40 19.13 6.42
N PHE A 255 2.24 19.78 5.61
CA PHE A 255 3.69 19.61 5.65
C PHE A 255 4.32 20.23 6.91
N ILE A 256 3.80 21.37 7.38
CA ILE A 256 4.22 21.97 8.65
C ILE A 256 3.91 21.02 9.81
N LEU A 257 2.69 20.46 9.87
CA LEU A 257 2.32 19.46 10.86
C LEU A 257 3.21 18.22 10.75
N SER A 258 3.44 17.71 9.54
CA SER A 258 4.27 16.53 9.30
C SER A 258 5.71 16.76 9.75
N PHE A 259 6.26 17.94 9.53
CA PHE A 259 7.60 18.32 9.98
C PHE A 259 7.70 18.20 11.51
N ALA A 260 6.74 18.76 12.24
CA ALA A 260 6.70 18.67 13.71
C ALA A 260 6.56 17.22 14.19
N VAL A 261 5.66 16.44 13.57
CA VAL A 261 5.40 15.05 13.93
C VAL A 261 6.62 14.16 13.65
N ILE A 262 7.30 14.32 12.51
CA ILE A 262 8.52 13.56 12.18
C ILE A 262 9.65 13.92 13.14
N SER A 263 9.82 15.21 13.46
CA SER A 263 10.81 15.67 14.45
C SER A 263 10.57 15.04 15.83
N PHE A 264 9.31 14.95 16.26
CA PHE A 264 8.94 14.23 17.48
C PHE A 264 9.17 12.71 17.36
N ALA A 265 8.91 12.12 16.19
CA ALA A 265 9.17 10.69 15.95
C ALA A 265 10.67 10.34 16.02
N ILE A 266 11.56 11.26 15.65
CA ILE A 266 13.03 11.13 15.84
C ILE A 266 13.36 11.00 17.33
N TYR A 267 12.77 11.86 18.16
CA TYR A 267 12.93 11.76 19.62
C TYR A 267 12.44 10.39 20.14
N LEU A 268 11.26 9.96 19.72
CA LEU A 268 10.73 8.63 20.10
C LEU A 268 11.64 7.48 19.64
N LEU A 269 12.21 7.56 18.44
CA LEU A 269 13.11 6.54 17.90
C LEU A 269 14.38 6.41 18.75
N HIS A 270 14.92 7.52 19.21
CA HIS A 270 16.13 7.50 20.07
C HIS A 270 15.91 6.66 21.32
N HIS A 271 14.76 6.80 21.98
CA HIS A 271 14.39 6.13 23.22
C HIS A 271 13.76 4.74 23.01
N ALA A 272 13.38 4.39 21.78
CA ALA A 272 12.68 3.13 21.51
C ALA A 272 13.61 1.92 21.71
N LYS A 273 13.21 0.97 22.59
CA LYS A 273 13.90 -0.30 22.87
C LYS A 273 12.99 -1.51 22.71
N THR A 274 11.67 -1.33 22.86
CA THR A 274 10.69 -2.41 22.89
C THR A 274 9.82 -2.44 21.63
N LYS A 275 9.25 -3.62 21.33
CA LYS A 275 8.30 -3.81 20.23
C LYS A 275 7.12 -2.82 20.31
N THR A 276 6.62 -2.55 21.51
CA THR A 276 5.50 -1.61 21.75
C THR A 276 5.87 -0.18 21.38
N GLN A 277 7.11 0.27 21.68
CA GLN A 277 7.59 1.61 21.30
C GLN A 277 7.75 1.75 19.79
N PHE A 278 8.32 0.76 19.09
CA PHE A 278 8.36 0.75 17.63
C PHE A 278 6.95 0.75 17.02
N ASN A 279 6.01 0.03 17.63
CA ASN A 279 4.63 0.03 17.14
C ASN A 279 3.95 1.41 17.27
N LYS A 280 4.24 2.19 18.31
CA LYS A 280 3.78 3.58 18.44
C LYS A 280 4.27 4.44 17.26
N ILE A 281 5.57 4.36 16.93
CA ILE A 281 6.14 5.10 15.80
C ILE A 281 5.49 4.63 14.48
N ASN A 282 5.34 3.32 14.26
CA ASN A 282 4.63 2.78 13.09
C ASN A 282 3.21 3.32 12.95
N THR A 283 2.49 3.46 14.07
CA THR A 283 1.13 4.02 14.08
C THR A 283 1.13 5.49 13.68
N VAL A 284 2.05 6.29 14.21
CA VAL A 284 2.23 7.71 13.83
C VAL A 284 2.46 7.83 12.32
N TYR A 285 3.37 7.03 11.74
CA TYR A 285 3.64 7.04 10.31
C TYR A 285 2.44 6.58 9.47
N LYS A 286 1.67 5.60 9.96
CA LYS A 286 0.42 5.19 9.31
C LYS A 286 -0.58 6.34 9.22
N PHE A 287 -0.73 7.12 10.30
CA PHE A 287 -1.60 8.31 10.31
C PHE A 287 -1.07 9.41 9.39
N LEU A 288 0.24 9.66 9.37
CA LEU A 288 0.85 10.63 8.45
C LEU A 288 0.55 10.29 6.98
N ILE A 289 0.73 9.03 6.57
CA ILE A 289 0.42 8.59 5.20
C ILE A 289 -1.07 8.77 4.90
N GLY A 290 -1.96 8.41 5.82
CA GLY A 290 -3.39 8.61 5.66
C GLY A 290 -3.76 10.09 5.50
N LEU A 291 -3.24 10.95 6.38
CA LEU A 291 -3.47 12.40 6.30
C LEU A 291 -2.88 13.02 5.04
N ALA A 292 -1.74 12.50 4.53
CA ALA A 292 -1.16 12.93 3.26
C ALA A 292 -2.15 12.82 2.10
N ILE A 293 -2.88 11.72 2.03
CA ILE A 293 -3.86 11.47 0.97
C ILE A 293 -5.01 12.48 1.06
N PHE A 294 -5.56 12.67 2.25
CA PHE A 294 -6.66 13.63 2.45
C PHE A 294 -6.22 15.08 2.26
N SER A 295 -4.96 15.39 2.57
CA SER A 295 -4.43 16.75 2.41
C SER A 295 -4.30 17.18 0.93
N ILE A 296 -4.27 16.25 -0.04
CA ILE A 296 -4.25 16.58 -1.47
C ILE A 296 -5.44 17.46 -1.86
N VAL A 297 -6.58 17.31 -1.18
CA VAL A 297 -7.78 18.15 -1.40
C VAL A 297 -7.53 19.62 -1.06
N LEU A 298 -6.51 19.90 -0.25
CA LEU A 298 -6.12 21.25 0.16
C LEU A 298 -5.12 21.92 -0.82
N TYR A 299 -4.72 21.19 -1.87
CA TYR A 299 -3.83 21.71 -2.90
C TYR A 299 -4.55 22.68 -3.84
#